data_862a6389aa5bbc70ea0a9f82c4bc43d6
#
_entry.id   862a6389aa5bbc70ea0a9f82c4bc43d6
#
_cell.length_a   1.000
_cell.length_b   1.000
_cell.length_c   1.000
_cell.angle_alpha   90.00
_cell.angle_beta   90.00
_cell.angle_gamma   90.00
#
_symmetry.space_group_name_H-M   'P 1'
#
loop_
_entity.id
_entity.type
_entity.pdbx_description
1 polymer ?
#
loop_
_entity_poly.entity_id
_entity_poly.type
_entity_poly.pdbx_seq_one_letter_code
_entity_poly.pdbx_strand_id
1 'polypeptide(L)'
;MTVIALLQLDPTVGDIVGNIALVEAAVLKAAEAGADMAVTSELVISGYPPRDMLMDASFVSACEAASMDVNSPIPLLLGTPLTAGKDRQKPFNGVVRVADSRTSKVVARKQLLPTYDVFDEGRYFQPDDGPGIDRSLQGASVGITICEDAWQHIGEVPADYTADPIEQLATWQHQGEPLAVSVNLSSSPYHLAKEGIRAKLVRKAASTLGHPFLLCNQVGGNDDLLFDGRSIAGWPDGTIVQGPAWGSGILLIDIENPDAASWIAIDSDLSDLEIVAHNEQPTFPPKGQDLLSAVTMGLEDYCSKSGIRKIVLGMSGGIDSAVCAAIACDAVGPENVLGLAMPSRHSSDHSIEDAKATAEALEMELQILPINEIHSSVDETLEKELDSGYAVAKENLQSRIRGTLVMGAANARGAMAIATGNKSELAMGYCTLYGDMNGGYAPLGDLYKTEVYEVAKAINSKAENNPPITESTMTKAPSAELAPDQKDEDNLPPYTVLDPILEDWIERGIRNPSPLTEGILSRLHANEHKRWQLCPAPRVSNRAFGQGWRQPLASRR
;
A
#
# COMPACT_ATOMS: atom_id res chain seq x y z
N MET A 1 -13.14 20.41 -27.74
CA MET A 1 -13.34 19.48 -26.60
C MET A 1 -12.46 18.29 -26.84
N THR A 2 -11.46 18.12 -26.02
CA THR A 2 -10.51 17.01 -26.11
C THR A 2 -10.52 16.27 -24.77
N VAL A 3 -10.99 15.03 -24.80
CA VAL A 3 -11.17 14.21 -23.60
C VAL A 3 -10.07 13.16 -23.47
N ILE A 4 -9.36 13.18 -22.35
CA ILE A 4 -8.35 12.17 -22.02
C ILE A 4 -8.84 11.31 -20.87
N ALA A 5 -8.75 9.99 -21.03
CA ALA A 5 -9.09 9.00 -20.03
C ALA A 5 -7.85 8.58 -19.25
N LEU A 6 -7.84 8.78 -17.93
CA LEU A 6 -6.85 8.20 -17.03
C LEU A 6 -7.38 6.86 -16.51
N LEU A 7 -6.74 5.77 -16.92
CA LEU A 7 -7.12 4.40 -16.56
C LEU A 7 -6.49 4.02 -15.22
N GLN A 8 -7.19 4.29 -14.13
CA GLN A 8 -6.77 3.95 -12.76
C GLN A 8 -7.08 2.48 -12.50
N LEU A 9 -6.10 1.61 -12.75
CA LEU A 9 -6.27 0.17 -12.75
C LEU A 9 -5.49 -0.49 -11.61
N ASP A 10 -5.89 -1.71 -11.26
CA ASP A 10 -5.23 -2.59 -10.30
C ASP A 10 -4.58 -3.79 -11.00
N PRO A 11 -3.36 -3.64 -11.56
CA PRO A 11 -2.66 -4.71 -12.25
C PRO A 11 -2.07 -5.71 -11.24
N THR A 12 -2.04 -6.98 -11.62
CA THR A 12 -1.35 -8.04 -10.87
C THR A 12 0.08 -8.21 -11.38
N VAL A 13 1.06 -8.18 -10.48
CA VAL A 13 2.48 -8.37 -10.85
C VAL A 13 2.69 -9.75 -11.50
N GLY A 14 3.26 -9.75 -12.72
CA GLY A 14 3.56 -10.96 -13.49
C GLY A 14 2.42 -11.52 -14.33
N ASP A 15 1.19 -11.07 -14.15
CA ASP A 15 0.03 -11.52 -14.94
C ASP A 15 -0.14 -10.67 -16.21
N ILE A 16 0.75 -10.88 -17.19
CA ILE A 16 0.72 -10.15 -18.47
C ILE A 16 -0.64 -10.28 -19.16
N VAL A 17 -1.23 -11.48 -19.18
CA VAL A 17 -2.48 -11.76 -19.89
C VAL A 17 -3.67 -11.08 -19.20
N GLY A 18 -3.77 -11.21 -17.88
CA GLY A 18 -4.82 -10.55 -17.11
C GLY A 18 -4.74 -9.02 -17.19
N ASN A 19 -3.52 -8.47 -17.09
CA ASN A 19 -3.31 -7.02 -17.18
C ASN A 19 -3.66 -6.46 -18.57
N ILE A 20 -3.38 -7.19 -19.67
CA ILE A 20 -3.84 -6.81 -21.01
C ILE A 20 -5.36 -6.79 -21.08
N ALA A 21 -6.02 -7.84 -20.62
CA ALA A 21 -7.48 -7.93 -20.65
C ALA A 21 -8.12 -6.78 -19.85
N LEU A 22 -7.53 -6.44 -18.69
CA LEU A 22 -7.96 -5.31 -17.87
C LEU A 22 -7.82 -3.97 -18.62
N VAL A 23 -6.69 -3.75 -19.29
CA VAL A 23 -6.45 -2.52 -20.07
C VAL A 23 -7.39 -2.44 -21.27
N GLU A 24 -7.59 -3.54 -22.03
CA GLU A 24 -8.47 -3.58 -23.20
C GLU A 24 -9.91 -3.30 -22.82
N ALA A 25 -10.40 -3.87 -21.72
CA ALA A 25 -11.75 -3.60 -21.23
C ALA A 25 -11.91 -2.13 -20.82
N ALA A 26 -10.93 -1.56 -20.10
CA ALA A 26 -10.99 -0.17 -19.65
C ALA A 26 -10.91 0.83 -20.82
N VAL A 27 -10.03 0.61 -21.80
CA VAL A 27 -9.89 1.52 -22.95
C VAL A 27 -11.11 1.47 -23.86
N LEU A 28 -11.77 0.31 -23.98
CA LEU A 28 -13.03 0.19 -24.71
C LEU A 28 -14.12 1.05 -24.05
N LYS A 29 -14.32 0.93 -22.73
CA LYS A 29 -15.24 1.78 -21.97
C LYS A 29 -14.90 3.29 -22.11
N ALA A 30 -13.62 3.64 -22.04
CA ALA A 30 -13.18 5.02 -22.23
C ALA A 30 -13.57 5.56 -23.60
N ALA A 31 -13.38 4.77 -24.66
CA ALA A 31 -13.77 5.14 -26.03
C ALA A 31 -15.29 5.28 -26.17
N GLU A 32 -16.08 4.35 -25.60
CA GLU A 32 -17.54 4.41 -25.59
C GLU A 32 -18.07 5.65 -24.84
N ALA A 33 -17.33 6.10 -23.82
CA ALA A 33 -17.62 7.34 -23.08
C ALA A 33 -17.12 8.62 -23.79
N GLY A 34 -16.54 8.50 -24.98
CA GLY A 34 -16.13 9.63 -25.82
C GLY A 34 -14.72 10.16 -25.56
N ALA A 35 -13.84 9.36 -24.98
CA ALA A 35 -12.43 9.75 -24.85
C ALA A 35 -11.72 9.76 -26.21
N ASP A 36 -10.85 10.77 -26.42
CA ASP A 36 -10.01 10.89 -27.61
C ASP A 36 -8.68 10.17 -27.47
N MET A 37 -8.22 9.94 -26.22
CA MET A 37 -6.99 9.24 -25.85
C MET A 37 -7.14 8.63 -24.46
N ALA A 38 -6.43 7.52 -24.22
CA ALA A 38 -6.33 6.91 -22.90
C ALA A 38 -4.87 6.83 -22.43
N VAL A 39 -4.67 6.85 -21.10
CA VAL A 39 -3.38 6.78 -20.43
C VAL A 39 -3.45 5.79 -19.29
N THR A 40 -2.52 4.84 -19.20
CA THR A 40 -2.43 3.90 -18.08
C THR A 40 -1.46 4.38 -17.00
N SER A 41 -1.39 3.64 -15.90
CA SER A 41 -0.31 3.77 -14.92
C SER A 41 1.04 3.27 -15.47
N GLU A 42 2.12 3.55 -14.73
CA GLU A 42 3.47 3.03 -14.98
C GLU A 42 3.49 1.51 -14.92
N LEU A 43 4.20 0.86 -15.86
CA LEU A 43 4.42 -0.59 -15.90
C LEU A 43 3.15 -1.46 -15.78
N VAL A 44 1.99 -0.98 -16.23
CA VAL A 44 0.71 -1.67 -16.07
C VAL A 44 0.73 -3.11 -16.63
N ILE A 45 1.50 -3.38 -17.68
CA ILE A 45 1.56 -4.72 -18.30
C ILE A 45 2.28 -5.73 -17.41
N SER A 46 3.39 -5.35 -16.77
CA SER A 46 4.09 -6.23 -15.82
C SER A 46 3.48 -6.22 -14.42
N GLY A 47 2.63 -5.22 -14.11
CA GLY A 47 2.35 -4.80 -12.75
C GLY A 47 3.56 -4.12 -12.10
N TYR A 48 3.35 -3.30 -11.05
CA TYR A 48 4.41 -2.60 -10.33
C TYR A 48 4.39 -2.97 -8.83
N PRO A 49 5.55 -3.29 -8.21
CA PRO A 49 6.89 -3.38 -8.80
C PRO A 49 7.24 -4.84 -9.22
N PRO A 50 7.69 -5.09 -10.45
CA PRO A 50 8.02 -6.45 -10.91
C PRO A 50 9.35 -6.98 -10.37
N ARG A 51 10.17 -6.16 -9.74
CA ARG A 51 11.43 -6.51 -9.03
C ARG A 51 12.35 -7.45 -9.85
N ASP A 52 12.82 -8.56 -9.25
CA ASP A 52 13.77 -9.50 -9.89
C ASP A 52 13.20 -10.23 -11.11
N MET A 53 11.89 -10.16 -11.39
CA MET A 53 11.33 -10.64 -12.65
C MET A 53 11.92 -9.90 -13.86
N LEU A 54 12.37 -8.66 -13.69
CA LEU A 54 13.04 -7.86 -14.73
C LEU A 54 14.46 -8.37 -15.07
N MET A 55 15.03 -9.27 -14.28
CA MET A 55 16.29 -9.94 -14.59
C MET A 55 16.10 -11.08 -15.60
N ASP A 56 14.86 -11.54 -15.82
CA ASP A 56 14.51 -12.48 -16.85
C ASP A 56 14.20 -11.75 -18.17
N ALA A 57 15.12 -11.85 -19.12
CA ALA A 57 14.97 -11.24 -20.44
C ALA A 57 13.75 -11.76 -21.22
N SER A 58 13.31 -13.01 -20.95
CA SER A 58 12.12 -13.57 -21.58
C SER A 58 10.85 -12.91 -21.07
N PHE A 59 10.77 -12.60 -19.76
CA PHE A 59 9.67 -11.85 -19.17
C PHE A 59 9.58 -10.43 -19.75
N VAL A 60 10.69 -9.71 -19.81
CA VAL A 60 10.74 -8.35 -20.40
C VAL A 60 10.32 -8.37 -21.86
N SER A 61 10.82 -9.34 -22.66
CA SER A 61 10.44 -9.49 -24.06
C SER A 61 8.96 -9.83 -24.24
N ALA A 62 8.39 -10.64 -23.34
CA ALA A 62 6.96 -10.96 -23.35
C ALA A 62 6.11 -9.72 -23.05
N CYS A 63 6.49 -8.89 -22.04
CA CYS A 63 5.80 -7.63 -21.74
C CYS A 63 5.83 -6.67 -22.93
N GLU A 64 7.01 -6.47 -23.56
CA GLU A 64 7.14 -5.59 -24.71
C GLU A 64 6.31 -6.09 -25.90
N ALA A 65 6.41 -7.37 -26.26
CA ALA A 65 5.63 -7.96 -27.34
C ALA A 65 4.13 -7.82 -27.10
N ALA A 66 3.67 -8.16 -25.91
CA ALA A 66 2.28 -8.07 -25.50
C ALA A 66 1.74 -6.63 -25.57
N SER A 67 2.55 -5.65 -25.17
CA SER A 67 2.16 -4.23 -25.24
C SER A 67 1.99 -3.71 -26.66
N MET A 68 2.70 -4.29 -27.64
CA MET A 68 2.56 -3.93 -29.05
C MET A 68 1.29 -4.49 -29.70
N ASP A 69 0.72 -5.57 -29.11
CA ASP A 69 -0.44 -6.29 -29.64
C ASP A 69 -1.76 -5.91 -28.94
N VAL A 70 -1.75 -5.03 -27.95
CA VAL A 70 -2.96 -4.53 -27.26
C VAL A 70 -3.93 -3.92 -28.26
N ASN A 71 -5.20 -4.33 -28.16
CA ASN A 71 -6.26 -3.79 -29.00
C ASN A 71 -6.87 -2.53 -28.35
N SER A 72 -6.80 -1.40 -29.04
CA SER A 72 -7.35 -0.13 -28.56
C SER A 72 -8.10 0.60 -29.67
N PRO A 73 -9.37 1.01 -29.44
CA PRO A 73 -10.14 1.78 -30.42
C PRO A 73 -9.72 3.26 -30.50
N ILE A 74 -8.97 3.75 -29.54
CA ILE A 74 -8.44 5.12 -29.46
C ILE A 74 -6.93 5.08 -29.17
N PRO A 75 -6.16 6.14 -29.43
CA PRO A 75 -4.77 6.23 -29.01
C PRO A 75 -4.62 5.93 -27.52
N LEU A 76 -3.72 5.00 -27.16
CA LEU A 76 -3.45 4.59 -25.78
C LEU A 76 -1.97 4.75 -25.47
N LEU A 77 -1.64 5.44 -24.37
CA LEU A 77 -0.30 5.49 -23.80
C LEU A 77 -0.19 4.44 -22.70
N LEU A 78 0.63 3.41 -22.95
CA LEU A 78 0.68 2.17 -22.21
C LEU A 78 2.04 1.98 -21.54
N GLY A 79 2.08 1.91 -20.19
CA GLY A 79 3.29 1.67 -19.42
C GLY A 79 3.75 0.21 -19.46
N THR A 80 5.02 -0.06 -19.82
CA THR A 80 5.57 -1.41 -19.95
C THR A 80 7.09 -1.45 -19.82
N PRO A 81 7.70 -2.56 -19.35
CA PRO A 81 9.12 -2.77 -19.51
C PRO A 81 9.47 -2.96 -20.99
N LEU A 82 10.61 -2.38 -21.41
CA LEU A 82 11.10 -2.42 -22.79
C LEU A 82 12.49 -3.02 -22.85
N THR A 83 12.76 -3.86 -23.84
CA THR A 83 14.08 -4.44 -24.04
C THR A 83 15.10 -3.39 -24.47
N ALA A 84 16.37 -3.58 -24.12
CA ALA A 84 17.45 -2.69 -24.53
C ALA A 84 17.98 -2.96 -25.95
N GLY A 85 17.46 -3.97 -26.66
CA GLY A 85 17.87 -4.35 -28.01
C GLY A 85 19.27 -5.01 -28.09
N LYS A 86 19.98 -5.19 -26.97
CA LYS A 86 21.28 -5.89 -26.88
C LYS A 86 21.34 -6.76 -25.65
N ASP A 87 21.95 -7.93 -25.77
CA ASP A 87 22.19 -8.84 -24.64
C ASP A 87 22.94 -8.14 -23.51
N ARG A 88 22.53 -8.43 -22.26
CA ARG A 88 23.13 -7.95 -21.01
C ARG A 88 22.98 -6.47 -20.68
N GLN A 89 22.15 -5.71 -21.38
CA GLN A 89 21.76 -4.37 -20.94
C GLN A 89 20.48 -4.44 -20.12
N LYS A 90 20.38 -3.57 -19.09
CA LYS A 90 19.14 -3.42 -18.33
C LYS A 90 18.01 -2.94 -19.23
N PRO A 91 16.77 -3.41 -19.04
CA PRO A 91 15.61 -2.89 -19.75
C PRO A 91 15.37 -1.41 -19.46
N PHE A 92 14.46 -0.81 -20.20
CA PHE A 92 13.89 0.50 -19.88
C PHE A 92 12.51 0.36 -19.27
N ASN A 93 12.15 1.25 -18.37
CA ASN A 93 10.78 1.54 -18.01
C ASN A 93 10.25 2.52 -19.05
N GLY A 94 9.20 2.16 -19.79
CA GLY A 94 8.82 2.97 -20.94
C GLY A 94 7.33 2.97 -21.26
N VAL A 95 7.00 3.76 -22.26
CA VAL A 95 5.63 3.96 -22.74
C VAL A 95 5.56 3.58 -24.21
N VAL A 96 4.63 2.69 -24.53
CA VAL A 96 4.23 2.34 -25.87
C VAL A 96 2.96 3.11 -26.21
N ARG A 97 2.97 3.83 -27.31
CA ARG A 97 1.73 4.31 -27.92
C ARG A 97 1.12 3.19 -28.76
N VAL A 98 -0.05 2.76 -28.37
CA VAL A 98 -0.92 1.88 -29.14
C VAL A 98 -1.90 2.76 -29.93
N ALA A 99 -1.95 2.60 -31.23
CA ALA A 99 -2.96 3.21 -32.07
C ALA A 99 -3.25 2.23 -33.18
N ASP A 100 -4.49 1.99 -33.49
CA ASP A 100 -4.95 0.92 -34.33
C ASP A 100 -3.87 -0.17 -34.65
N SER A 101 -4.20 -1.40 -34.69
CA SER A 101 -3.37 -2.62 -34.58
C SER A 101 -2.08 -2.73 -35.44
N ARG A 102 -1.60 -1.66 -36.08
CA ARG A 102 -0.44 -1.69 -37.01
C ARG A 102 0.63 -0.64 -36.76
N THR A 103 0.46 0.26 -35.80
CA THR A 103 1.37 1.40 -35.62
C THR A 103 1.82 1.63 -34.18
N SER A 104 1.82 0.58 -33.34
CA SER A 104 2.37 0.67 -31.99
C SER A 104 3.85 1.04 -32.02
N LYS A 105 4.28 1.98 -31.18
CA LYS A 105 5.69 2.40 -31.09
C LYS A 105 6.02 2.88 -29.68
N VAL A 106 7.30 2.75 -29.32
CA VAL A 106 7.85 3.39 -28.11
C VAL A 106 7.87 4.91 -28.30
N VAL A 107 7.32 5.65 -27.34
CA VAL A 107 7.22 7.12 -27.37
C VAL A 107 7.91 7.81 -26.20
N ALA A 108 8.17 7.09 -25.10
CA ALA A 108 8.92 7.60 -23.96
C ALA A 108 9.65 6.48 -23.21
N ARG A 109 10.70 6.85 -22.50
CA ARG A 109 11.39 6.02 -21.51
C ARG A 109 11.69 6.88 -20.29
N LYS A 110 11.66 6.25 -19.11
CA LYS A 110 11.90 6.93 -17.82
C LYS A 110 13.33 7.44 -17.73
N GLN A 111 13.47 8.69 -17.32
CA GLN A 111 14.76 9.34 -17.17
C GLN A 111 15.32 9.24 -15.76
N LEU A 112 14.46 9.34 -14.74
CA LEU A 112 14.84 9.38 -13.34
C LEU A 112 14.47 8.05 -12.64
N LEU A 113 15.47 7.35 -12.12
CA LEU A 113 15.31 6.04 -11.51
C LEU A 113 15.51 6.13 -10.00
N PRO A 114 14.43 6.09 -9.19
CA PRO A 114 14.54 6.20 -7.74
C PRO A 114 15.25 4.98 -7.15
N THR A 115 16.17 5.24 -6.19
CA THR A 115 16.94 4.23 -5.46
C THR A 115 16.94 4.49 -3.95
N TYR A 116 15.89 5.09 -3.46
CA TYR A 116 15.69 5.45 -2.06
C TYR A 116 14.40 4.82 -1.53
N ASP A 117 14.27 4.76 -0.19
CA ASP A 117 13.12 4.20 0.51
C ASP A 117 12.81 2.76 0.02
N VAL A 118 11.63 2.53 -0.55
CA VAL A 118 11.19 1.24 -1.11
C VAL A 118 11.62 1.02 -2.55
N PHE A 119 12.12 2.06 -3.20
CA PHE A 119 12.51 2.01 -4.59
C PHE A 119 13.93 1.45 -4.77
N ASP A 120 14.11 0.67 -5.82
CA ASP A 120 15.41 0.13 -6.24
C ASP A 120 15.51 0.06 -7.78
N GLU A 121 14.92 1.04 -8.48
CA GLU A 121 14.79 0.99 -9.94
C GLU A 121 16.12 1.03 -10.66
N GLY A 122 17.12 1.73 -10.14
CA GLY A 122 18.47 1.73 -10.69
C GLY A 122 19.15 0.35 -10.70
N ARG A 123 18.66 -0.63 -9.90
CA ARG A 123 19.09 -2.02 -9.97
C ARG A 123 18.62 -2.71 -11.25
N TYR A 124 17.44 -2.39 -11.71
CA TYR A 124 16.74 -3.12 -12.77
C TYR A 124 16.75 -2.39 -14.12
N PHE A 125 16.55 -1.10 -14.13
CA PHE A 125 16.41 -0.29 -15.33
C PHE A 125 17.65 0.54 -15.65
N GLN A 126 17.76 0.98 -16.88
CA GLN A 126 18.66 2.07 -17.31
C GLN A 126 17.84 3.32 -17.62
N PRO A 127 18.39 4.53 -17.35
CA PRO A 127 17.70 5.78 -17.66
C PRO A 127 17.76 6.12 -19.16
N ASP A 128 16.81 6.94 -19.62
CA ASP A 128 16.87 7.65 -20.89
C ASP A 128 17.29 9.12 -20.67
N ASP A 129 17.49 9.90 -21.72
CA ASP A 129 17.96 11.29 -21.65
C ASP A 129 17.10 12.30 -22.46
N GLY A 130 16.03 11.82 -23.10
CA GLY A 130 15.18 12.63 -23.97
C GLY A 130 13.73 12.79 -23.50
N PRO A 131 13.07 13.91 -23.84
CA PRO A 131 11.67 14.11 -23.52
C PRO A 131 10.76 13.14 -24.28
N GLY A 132 9.78 12.57 -23.57
CA GLY A 132 8.72 11.76 -24.18
C GLY A 132 7.70 12.65 -24.89
N ILE A 133 7.50 12.43 -26.18
CA ILE A 133 6.53 13.20 -26.99
C ILE A 133 5.71 12.26 -27.86
N ASP A 134 4.40 12.41 -27.80
CA ASP A 134 3.47 11.76 -28.73
C ASP A 134 2.69 12.76 -29.57
N ARG A 135 2.34 12.37 -30.81
CA ARG A 135 1.61 13.18 -31.79
C ARG A 135 0.34 12.48 -32.31
N SER A 136 -0.23 11.58 -31.51
CA SER A 136 -1.43 10.85 -31.92
C SER A 136 -2.74 11.54 -31.55
N LEU A 137 -2.70 12.51 -30.63
CA LEU A 137 -3.86 13.33 -30.33
C LEU A 137 -4.12 14.26 -31.52
N GLN A 138 -5.35 14.31 -32.02
CA GLN A 138 -5.73 15.00 -33.26
C GLN A 138 -5.21 16.44 -33.30
N GLY A 139 -4.16 16.67 -34.12
CA GLY A 139 -3.60 17.99 -34.35
C GLY A 139 -2.80 18.59 -33.20
N ALA A 140 -2.50 17.84 -32.15
CA ALA A 140 -1.78 18.31 -30.99
C ALA A 140 -0.69 17.32 -30.52
N SER A 141 0.35 17.84 -29.88
CA SER A 141 1.38 17.04 -29.23
C SER A 141 1.13 16.87 -27.72
N VAL A 142 1.48 15.70 -27.19
CA VAL A 142 1.36 15.33 -25.78
C VAL A 142 2.75 15.14 -25.21
N GLY A 143 3.06 15.83 -24.10
CA GLY A 143 4.27 15.59 -23.33
C GLY A 143 4.09 14.35 -22.42
N ILE A 144 5.12 13.52 -22.27
CA ILE A 144 5.05 12.28 -21.50
C ILE A 144 6.18 12.24 -20.50
N THR A 145 5.84 11.96 -19.23
CA THR A 145 6.76 11.66 -18.14
C THR A 145 6.33 10.38 -17.44
N ILE A 146 7.25 9.73 -16.72
CA ILE A 146 6.97 8.49 -15.99
C ILE A 146 7.34 8.69 -14.53
N CYS A 147 6.35 8.67 -13.66
CA CYS A 147 6.43 8.70 -12.21
C CYS A 147 7.49 9.71 -11.69
N GLU A 148 8.67 9.24 -11.28
CA GLU A 148 9.78 10.01 -10.71
C GLU A 148 10.20 11.21 -11.57
N ASP A 149 10.03 11.12 -12.88
CA ASP A 149 10.38 12.20 -13.82
C ASP A 149 9.69 13.54 -13.48
N ALA A 150 8.51 13.49 -12.84
CA ALA A 150 7.80 14.70 -12.42
C ALA A 150 8.17 15.14 -10.98
N TRP A 151 8.62 14.22 -10.11
CA TRP A 151 8.84 14.51 -8.69
C TRP A 151 10.05 15.41 -8.43
N GLN A 152 11.10 15.31 -9.25
CA GLN A 152 12.27 16.20 -9.18
C GLN A 152 11.87 17.68 -9.27
N HIS A 153 10.85 18.00 -10.07
CA HIS A 153 10.40 19.37 -10.31
C HIS A 153 9.92 20.10 -9.06
N ILE A 154 9.44 19.40 -8.04
CA ILE A 154 9.04 20.00 -6.75
C ILE A 154 10.15 20.00 -5.69
N GLY A 155 11.26 19.31 -5.95
CA GLY A 155 12.42 19.27 -5.05
C GLY A 155 12.16 18.49 -3.74
N GLU A 156 11.20 17.57 -3.73
CA GLU A 156 10.85 16.76 -2.53
C GLU A 156 11.40 15.32 -2.61
N VAL A 157 12.26 15.03 -3.57
CA VAL A 157 12.93 13.72 -3.68
C VAL A 157 14.31 13.77 -3.01
N PRO A 158 14.69 12.74 -2.24
CA PRO A 158 16.00 12.70 -1.58
C PRO A 158 17.11 12.19 -2.52
N ALA A 159 17.04 12.55 -3.81
CA ALA A 159 17.99 12.15 -4.83
C ALA A 159 18.55 13.36 -5.57
N ASP A 160 19.82 13.30 -5.93
CA ASP A 160 20.56 14.38 -6.59
C ASP A 160 20.51 14.15 -8.13
N TYR A 161 19.35 14.41 -8.74
CA TYR A 161 19.21 14.32 -10.17
C TYR A 161 19.73 15.59 -10.85
N THR A 162 20.41 15.43 -11.98
CA THR A 162 20.92 16.55 -12.80
C THR A 162 19.93 17.03 -13.85
N ALA A 163 18.92 16.22 -14.17
CA ALA A 163 17.87 16.51 -15.14
C ALA A 163 16.54 16.82 -14.44
N ASP A 164 15.77 17.73 -15.03
CA ASP A 164 14.36 17.97 -14.70
C ASP A 164 13.54 17.75 -15.97
N PRO A 165 12.86 16.59 -16.12
CA PRO A 165 12.08 16.27 -17.31
C PRO A 165 10.90 17.23 -17.58
N ILE A 166 10.33 17.87 -16.55
CA ILE A 166 9.30 18.92 -16.75
C ILE A 166 9.90 20.14 -17.40
N GLU A 167 11.08 20.61 -16.97
CA GLU A 167 11.79 21.73 -17.61
C GLU A 167 12.26 21.37 -19.04
N GLN A 168 12.59 20.11 -19.30
CA GLN A 168 12.90 19.65 -20.67
C GLN A 168 11.67 19.75 -21.58
N LEU A 169 10.47 19.36 -21.12
CA LEU A 169 9.22 19.52 -21.86
C LEU A 169 8.90 21.01 -22.10
N ALA A 170 9.07 21.86 -21.07
CA ALA A 170 8.90 23.30 -21.22
C ALA A 170 9.87 23.90 -22.26
N THR A 171 11.13 23.48 -22.25
CA THR A 171 12.15 23.90 -23.21
C THR A 171 11.80 23.42 -24.62
N TRP A 172 11.36 22.16 -24.75
CA TRP A 172 11.02 21.58 -26.06
C TRP A 172 9.88 22.35 -26.74
N GLN A 173 8.80 22.69 -26.03
CA GLN A 173 7.68 23.46 -26.59
C GLN A 173 8.06 24.88 -26.98
N HIS A 174 9.05 25.50 -26.32
CA HIS A 174 9.57 26.81 -26.72
C HIS A 174 10.38 26.79 -28.03
N GLN A 175 10.87 25.61 -28.42
CA GLN A 175 11.68 25.43 -29.64
C GLN A 175 10.84 25.19 -30.91
N GLY A 176 9.51 25.10 -30.83
CA GLY A 176 8.70 25.16 -32.04
C GLY A 176 7.40 24.37 -32.10
N GLU A 177 7.12 23.40 -31.23
CA GLU A 177 5.86 22.65 -31.25
C GLU A 177 5.13 22.77 -29.89
N PRO A 178 3.96 23.42 -29.82
CA PRO A 178 3.23 23.52 -28.57
C PRO A 178 2.70 22.15 -28.14
N LEU A 179 2.75 21.91 -26.83
CA LEU A 179 2.07 20.78 -26.20
C LEU A 179 0.66 21.21 -25.80
N ALA A 180 -0.35 20.40 -26.12
CA ALA A 180 -1.71 20.66 -25.66
C ALA A 180 -1.94 20.21 -24.22
N VAL A 181 -1.23 19.17 -23.79
CA VAL A 181 -1.31 18.54 -22.49
C VAL A 181 -0.03 17.77 -22.20
N SER A 182 0.31 17.59 -20.93
CA SER A 182 1.32 16.63 -20.54
C SER A 182 0.74 15.58 -19.57
N VAL A 183 1.22 14.35 -19.69
CA VAL A 183 0.76 13.23 -18.88
C VAL A 183 1.92 12.60 -18.12
N ASN A 184 1.62 12.07 -16.95
CA ASN A 184 2.53 11.30 -16.13
C ASN A 184 1.92 9.92 -15.82
N LEU A 185 2.58 8.87 -16.27
CA LEU A 185 2.22 7.50 -15.93
C LEU A 185 2.87 7.15 -14.60
N SER A 186 2.09 6.92 -13.56
CA SER A 186 2.57 6.70 -12.19
C SER A 186 2.13 5.38 -11.59
N SER A 187 3.04 4.79 -10.83
CA SER A 187 2.76 3.81 -9.77
C SER A 187 3.37 4.34 -8.47
N SER A 188 2.80 5.46 -7.99
CA SER A 188 3.26 6.17 -6.82
C SER A 188 2.72 5.52 -5.55
N PRO A 189 3.56 4.84 -4.72
CA PRO A 189 3.09 4.16 -3.53
C PRO A 189 2.44 5.12 -2.54
N TYR A 190 1.38 4.64 -1.92
CA TYR A 190 0.66 5.36 -0.87
C TYR A 190 1.51 5.47 0.41
N HIS A 191 1.37 6.56 1.06
CA HIS A 191 1.51 6.76 2.49
C HIS A 191 0.60 7.92 2.91
N LEU A 192 0.25 7.98 4.18
CA LEU A 192 -0.61 9.03 4.71
C LEU A 192 -0.13 10.43 4.32
N ALA A 193 -1.04 11.28 3.84
CA ALA A 193 -0.80 12.64 3.33
C ALA A 193 -0.03 12.76 1.99
N LYS A 194 0.22 11.67 1.27
CA LYS A 194 0.88 11.68 -0.04
C LYS A 194 0.09 12.44 -1.10
N GLU A 195 -1.23 12.43 -1.00
CA GLU A 195 -2.14 13.11 -1.91
C GLU A 195 -1.91 14.63 -1.97
N GLY A 196 -1.62 15.26 -0.83
CA GLY A 196 -1.29 16.69 -0.78
C GLY A 196 -0.01 17.03 -1.55
N ILE A 197 0.97 16.13 -1.53
CA ILE A 197 2.22 16.27 -2.27
C ILE A 197 1.96 16.11 -3.77
N ARG A 198 1.13 15.12 -4.19
CA ARG A 198 0.73 14.95 -5.60
C ARG A 198 -0.02 16.17 -6.13
N ALA A 199 -0.96 16.73 -5.35
CA ALA A 199 -1.66 17.95 -5.73
C ALA A 199 -0.70 19.14 -5.94
N LYS A 200 0.31 19.30 -5.06
CA LYS A 200 1.36 20.32 -5.22
C LYS A 200 2.18 20.09 -6.49
N LEU A 201 2.57 18.84 -6.77
CA LEU A 201 3.32 18.46 -7.96
C LEU A 201 2.57 18.84 -9.22
N VAL A 202 1.31 18.41 -9.34
CA VAL A 202 0.49 18.60 -10.53
C VAL A 202 0.24 20.09 -10.80
N ARG A 203 -0.07 20.88 -9.76
CA ARG A 203 -0.20 22.34 -9.89
C ARG A 203 1.08 23.00 -10.40
N LYS A 204 2.22 22.63 -9.81
CA LYS A 204 3.50 23.23 -10.19
C LYS A 204 3.88 22.86 -11.62
N ALA A 205 3.72 21.60 -12.01
CA ALA A 205 3.99 21.14 -13.37
C ALA A 205 3.09 21.87 -14.40
N ALA A 206 1.77 21.93 -14.17
CA ALA A 206 0.84 22.64 -15.05
C ALA A 206 1.18 24.14 -15.18
N SER A 207 1.53 24.79 -14.08
CA SER A 207 1.95 26.21 -14.08
C SER A 207 3.24 26.42 -14.86
N THR A 208 4.25 25.54 -14.74
CA THR A 208 5.52 25.63 -15.46
C THR A 208 5.33 25.40 -16.96
N LEU A 209 4.50 24.41 -17.32
CA LEU A 209 4.26 24.02 -18.71
C LEU A 209 3.28 24.97 -19.42
N GLY A 210 2.42 25.68 -18.70
CA GLY A 210 1.42 26.58 -19.27
C GLY A 210 0.23 25.88 -19.92
N HIS A 211 0.05 24.57 -19.68
CA HIS A 211 -1.05 23.73 -20.16
C HIS A 211 -1.41 22.66 -19.10
N PRO A 212 -2.53 21.93 -19.22
CA PRO A 212 -2.90 20.90 -18.28
C PRO A 212 -1.85 19.81 -18.10
N PHE A 213 -1.63 19.37 -16.84
CA PHE A 213 -0.77 18.25 -16.48
C PHE A 213 -1.62 17.17 -15.77
N LEU A 214 -1.62 15.94 -16.31
CA LEU A 214 -2.42 14.84 -15.87
C LEU A 214 -1.54 13.72 -15.32
N LEU A 215 -1.84 13.21 -14.11
CA LEU A 215 -1.15 12.10 -13.50
C LEU A 215 -2.11 10.91 -13.37
N CYS A 216 -1.84 9.85 -14.11
CA CYS A 216 -2.55 8.58 -14.00
C CYS A 216 -1.84 7.69 -13.00
N ASN A 217 -2.47 7.37 -11.87
CA ASN A 217 -1.88 6.55 -10.83
C ASN A 217 -2.49 5.15 -10.77
N GLN A 218 -1.67 4.17 -10.40
CA GLN A 218 -2.13 2.82 -10.07
C GLN A 218 -3.01 2.83 -8.83
N VAL A 219 -3.92 1.86 -8.71
CA VAL A 219 -4.66 1.51 -7.48
C VAL A 219 -4.34 0.07 -7.09
N GLY A 220 -4.62 -0.32 -5.85
CA GLY A 220 -4.48 -1.68 -5.34
C GLY A 220 -3.23 -1.92 -4.50
N GLY A 221 -3.07 -3.16 -4.01
CA GLY A 221 -1.93 -3.63 -3.22
C GLY A 221 -1.06 -4.62 -3.99
N ASN A 222 0.26 -4.52 -3.85
CA ASN A 222 1.22 -5.52 -4.32
C ASN A 222 2.27 -5.74 -3.23
N ASP A 223 2.27 -6.93 -2.61
CA ASP A 223 3.07 -7.28 -1.44
C ASP A 223 2.80 -6.32 -0.26
N ASP A 224 3.80 -5.51 0.08
CA ASP A 224 3.75 -4.50 1.14
C ASP A 224 3.41 -3.08 0.63
N LEU A 225 3.37 -2.86 -0.67
CA LEU A 225 3.07 -1.56 -1.26
C LEU A 225 1.59 -1.41 -1.59
N LEU A 226 1.06 -0.24 -1.26
CA LEU A 226 -0.30 0.17 -1.56
C LEU A 226 -0.29 1.32 -2.55
N PHE A 227 -1.28 1.37 -3.41
CA PHE A 227 -1.51 2.43 -4.37
C PHE A 227 -2.95 2.89 -4.23
N ASP A 228 -3.14 4.14 -3.88
CA ASP A 228 -4.44 4.70 -3.53
C ASP A 228 -5.24 5.20 -4.73
N GLY A 229 -4.74 5.04 -5.95
CA GLY A 229 -5.33 5.66 -7.12
C GLY A 229 -5.24 7.18 -7.04
N ARG A 230 -6.38 7.87 -6.90
CA ARG A 230 -6.44 9.35 -6.86
C ARG A 230 -5.71 9.96 -8.05
N SER A 231 -5.93 9.40 -9.25
CA SER A 231 -5.46 10.02 -10.49
C SER A 231 -5.94 11.46 -10.54
N ILE A 232 -5.08 12.38 -10.99
CA ILE A 232 -5.31 13.80 -10.79
C ILE A 232 -4.91 14.61 -12.02
N ALA A 233 -5.67 15.63 -12.34
CA ALA A 233 -5.38 16.62 -13.37
C ALA A 233 -5.25 18.00 -12.75
N GLY A 234 -4.34 18.83 -13.27
CA GLY A 234 -4.18 20.23 -12.86
C GLY A 234 -4.03 21.15 -14.04
N TRP A 235 -4.51 22.38 -13.88
CA TRP A 235 -4.46 23.46 -14.87
C TRP A 235 -3.50 24.57 -14.43
N PRO A 236 -3.04 25.41 -15.37
CA PRO A 236 -2.11 26.50 -15.07
C PRO A 236 -2.64 27.54 -14.06
N ASP A 237 -3.95 27.68 -13.94
CA ASP A 237 -4.62 28.60 -13.00
C ASP A 237 -4.67 28.05 -11.55
N GLY A 238 -4.16 26.81 -11.33
CA GLY A 238 -4.16 26.14 -10.04
C GLY A 238 -5.36 25.25 -9.76
N THR A 239 -6.34 25.21 -10.68
CA THR A 239 -7.47 24.29 -10.63
C THR A 239 -6.97 22.84 -10.65
N ILE A 240 -7.58 21.96 -9.88
CA ILE A 240 -7.33 20.52 -9.93
C ILE A 240 -8.63 19.71 -9.88
N VAL A 241 -8.60 18.55 -10.53
CA VAL A 241 -9.63 17.52 -10.46
C VAL A 241 -8.96 16.21 -10.06
N GLN A 242 -9.55 15.49 -9.13
CA GLN A 242 -9.00 14.23 -8.62
C GLN A 242 -10.06 13.14 -8.63
N GLY A 243 -9.67 11.97 -9.13
CA GLY A 243 -10.49 10.76 -9.08
C GLY A 243 -10.60 10.17 -7.66
N PRO A 244 -11.53 9.23 -7.45
CA PRO A 244 -11.71 8.54 -6.18
C PRO A 244 -10.47 7.77 -5.73
N ALA A 245 -10.35 7.58 -4.41
CA ALA A 245 -9.35 6.70 -3.81
C ALA A 245 -9.87 5.25 -3.74
N TRP A 246 -8.93 4.31 -3.70
CA TRP A 246 -9.17 2.90 -3.35
C TRP A 246 -10.15 2.16 -4.28
N GLY A 247 -10.34 2.65 -5.51
CA GLY A 247 -11.21 2.02 -6.50
C GLY A 247 -10.62 2.05 -7.90
N SER A 248 -10.82 0.96 -8.65
CA SER A 248 -10.47 0.89 -10.07
C SER A 248 -11.51 1.63 -10.92
N GLY A 249 -11.06 2.37 -11.93
CA GLY A 249 -11.97 3.09 -12.82
C GLY A 249 -11.28 3.98 -13.84
N ILE A 250 -12.06 4.83 -14.45
CA ILE A 250 -11.67 5.71 -15.55
C ILE A 250 -12.01 7.15 -15.17
N LEU A 251 -11.00 8.00 -15.03
CA LEU A 251 -11.19 9.43 -14.86
C LEU A 251 -11.14 10.11 -16.23
N LEU A 252 -12.29 10.62 -16.68
CA LEU A 252 -12.42 11.36 -17.93
C LEU A 252 -12.16 12.85 -17.69
N ILE A 253 -11.20 13.42 -18.42
CA ILE A 253 -10.78 14.81 -18.29
C ILE A 253 -10.92 15.51 -19.63
N ASP A 254 -11.80 16.51 -19.71
CA ASP A 254 -11.75 17.50 -20.79
C ASP A 254 -10.65 18.52 -20.47
N ILE A 255 -9.59 18.52 -21.26
CA ILE A 255 -8.42 19.39 -21.01
C ILE A 255 -8.73 20.89 -21.14
N GLU A 256 -9.84 21.25 -21.79
CA GLU A 256 -10.30 22.63 -21.98
C GLU A 256 -11.33 23.05 -20.91
N ASN A 257 -11.99 22.08 -20.25
CA ASN A 257 -13.06 22.34 -19.29
C ASN A 257 -13.00 21.39 -18.06
N PRO A 258 -12.32 21.79 -16.97
CA PRO A 258 -12.20 20.97 -15.78
C PRO A 258 -13.56 20.58 -15.13
N ASP A 259 -14.58 21.41 -15.27
CA ASP A 259 -15.92 21.15 -14.72
C ASP A 259 -16.67 20.00 -15.43
N ALA A 260 -16.19 19.55 -16.59
CA ALA A 260 -16.74 18.42 -17.32
C ALA A 260 -16.10 17.08 -16.94
N ALA A 261 -15.22 17.04 -15.93
CA ALA A 261 -14.61 15.80 -15.46
C ALA A 261 -15.65 14.83 -14.89
N SER A 262 -15.47 13.54 -15.18
CA SER A 262 -16.34 12.48 -14.67
C SER A 262 -15.56 11.20 -14.37
N TRP A 263 -16.15 10.32 -13.56
CA TRP A 263 -15.60 9.05 -13.17
C TRP A 263 -16.53 7.89 -13.55
N ILE A 264 -15.93 6.82 -14.08
CA ILE A 264 -16.63 5.55 -14.35
C ILE A 264 -15.91 4.47 -13.54
N ALA A 265 -16.58 3.86 -12.57
CA ALA A 265 -16.06 2.68 -11.88
C ALA A 265 -15.94 1.50 -12.88
N ILE A 266 -14.90 0.67 -12.72
CA ILE A 266 -14.60 -0.37 -13.72
C ILE A 266 -15.72 -1.41 -13.84
N ASP A 267 -16.40 -1.73 -12.75
CA ASP A 267 -17.46 -2.73 -12.66
C ASP A 267 -18.86 -2.15 -12.86
N SER A 268 -18.99 -0.84 -13.18
CA SER A 268 -20.27 -0.17 -13.43
C SER A 268 -20.62 -0.08 -14.92
N ASP A 269 -21.88 0.15 -15.20
CA ASP A 269 -22.33 0.53 -16.55
C ASP A 269 -22.00 1.99 -16.87
N LEU A 270 -21.97 2.37 -18.17
CA LEU A 270 -21.74 3.76 -18.59
C LEU A 270 -22.82 4.74 -18.08
N SER A 271 -24.00 4.23 -17.72
CA SER A 271 -25.08 5.02 -17.10
C SER A 271 -24.74 5.51 -15.69
N ASP A 272 -23.75 4.88 -15.02
CA ASP A 272 -23.36 5.15 -13.64
C ASP A 272 -22.16 6.11 -13.54
N LEU A 273 -22.14 7.14 -14.40
CA LEU A 273 -21.13 8.19 -14.35
C LEU A 273 -21.25 9.01 -13.06
N GLU A 274 -20.18 8.99 -12.26
CA GLU A 274 -20.05 9.84 -11.09
C GLU A 274 -19.35 11.15 -11.47
N ILE A 275 -19.90 12.28 -11.02
CA ILE A 275 -19.26 13.59 -11.21
C ILE A 275 -18.16 13.74 -10.16
N VAL A 276 -16.93 13.90 -10.61
CA VAL A 276 -15.78 14.13 -9.75
C VAL A 276 -15.83 15.52 -9.14
N ALA A 277 -15.65 15.61 -7.83
CA ALA A 277 -15.60 16.90 -7.14
C ALA A 277 -14.43 17.76 -7.68
N HIS A 278 -14.77 18.95 -8.14
CA HIS A 278 -13.81 19.92 -8.67
C HIS A 278 -13.54 20.99 -7.61
N ASN A 279 -12.34 21.01 -7.04
CA ASN A 279 -11.94 21.90 -5.95
C ASN A 279 -10.49 22.38 -6.09
N GLU A 280 -10.21 23.59 -5.55
CA GLU A 280 -8.84 24.07 -5.37
C GLU A 280 -8.02 23.21 -4.39
N GLN A 281 -8.69 22.56 -3.45
CA GLN A 281 -8.13 21.61 -2.50
C GLN A 281 -8.92 20.31 -2.57
N PRO A 282 -8.26 19.14 -2.78
CA PRO A 282 -8.92 17.85 -2.67
C PRO A 282 -9.49 17.65 -1.27
N THR A 283 -10.69 17.09 -1.18
CA THR A 283 -11.24 16.66 0.11
C THR A 283 -10.76 15.25 0.42
N PHE A 284 -10.25 15.06 1.62
CA PHE A 284 -9.74 13.75 2.05
C PHE A 284 -10.65 13.16 3.11
N PRO A 285 -10.81 11.82 3.15
CA PRO A 285 -11.53 11.18 4.23
C PRO A 285 -10.81 11.40 5.57
N PRO A 286 -11.51 11.29 6.71
CA PRO A 286 -10.86 11.29 8.01
C PRO A 286 -9.75 10.23 8.08
N LYS A 287 -8.64 10.55 8.78
CA LYS A 287 -7.43 9.70 8.88
C LYS A 287 -7.75 8.22 9.12
N GLY A 288 -8.62 7.91 10.08
CA GLY A 288 -8.97 6.52 10.42
C GLY A 288 -9.71 5.79 9.30
N GLN A 289 -10.51 6.49 8.50
CA GLN A 289 -11.21 5.90 7.36
C GLN A 289 -10.24 5.62 6.20
N ASP A 290 -9.32 6.54 5.92
CA ASP A 290 -8.31 6.36 4.87
C ASP A 290 -7.37 5.19 5.21
N LEU A 291 -6.90 5.12 6.46
CA LEU A 291 -6.09 4.01 6.96
C LEU A 291 -6.83 2.67 6.91
N LEU A 292 -8.12 2.64 7.31
CA LEU A 292 -8.93 1.44 7.23
C LEU A 292 -9.05 0.94 5.79
N SER A 293 -9.35 1.83 4.84
CA SER A 293 -9.42 1.47 3.42
C SER A 293 -8.08 0.95 2.91
N ALA A 294 -6.96 1.60 3.28
CA ALA A 294 -5.62 1.18 2.91
C ALA A 294 -5.27 -0.23 3.38
N VAL A 295 -5.45 -0.51 4.67
CA VAL A 295 -5.06 -1.82 5.23
C VAL A 295 -6.01 -2.94 4.81
N THR A 296 -7.29 -2.63 4.58
CA THR A 296 -8.28 -3.60 4.04
C THR A 296 -7.92 -3.97 2.61
N MET A 297 -7.71 -3.00 1.72
CA MET A 297 -7.27 -3.26 0.33
C MET A 297 -5.94 -4.02 0.31
N GLY A 298 -4.99 -3.68 1.19
CA GLY A 298 -3.72 -4.38 1.27
C GLY A 298 -3.87 -5.87 1.58
N LEU A 299 -4.75 -6.23 2.51
CA LEU A 299 -5.03 -7.63 2.84
C LEU A 299 -5.85 -8.33 1.75
N GLU A 300 -6.87 -7.67 1.21
CA GLU A 300 -7.72 -8.18 0.13
C GLU A 300 -6.89 -8.54 -1.10
N ASP A 301 -6.07 -7.62 -1.58
CA ASP A 301 -5.22 -7.82 -2.75
C ASP A 301 -4.11 -8.83 -2.50
N TYR A 302 -3.49 -8.82 -1.33
CA TYR A 302 -2.51 -9.85 -0.98
C TYR A 302 -3.14 -11.25 -1.02
N CYS A 303 -4.35 -11.41 -0.51
CA CYS A 303 -5.09 -12.67 -0.55
C CYS A 303 -5.50 -13.05 -1.98
N SER A 304 -6.17 -12.16 -2.70
CA SER A 304 -6.71 -12.43 -4.04
C SER A 304 -5.61 -12.74 -5.05
N LYS A 305 -4.56 -11.91 -5.10
CA LYS A 305 -3.42 -12.05 -6.02
C LYS A 305 -2.52 -13.25 -5.69
N SER A 306 -2.51 -13.71 -4.41
CA SER A 306 -1.78 -14.92 -3.98
C SER A 306 -2.65 -16.19 -3.96
N GLY A 307 -3.93 -16.10 -4.33
CA GLY A 307 -4.86 -17.23 -4.33
C GLY A 307 -5.27 -17.71 -2.92
N ILE A 308 -5.10 -16.88 -1.90
CA ILE A 308 -5.50 -17.14 -0.51
C ILE A 308 -6.96 -16.76 -0.34
N ARG A 309 -7.77 -17.68 0.21
CA ARG A 309 -9.22 -17.47 0.36
C ARG A 309 -9.69 -17.52 1.81
N LYS A 310 -8.86 -18.00 2.73
CA LYS A 310 -9.25 -18.20 4.13
C LYS A 310 -8.18 -17.66 5.07
N ILE A 311 -8.63 -17.10 6.18
CA ILE A 311 -7.79 -16.49 7.21
C ILE A 311 -8.04 -17.13 8.58
N VAL A 312 -6.97 -17.30 9.35
CA VAL A 312 -7.01 -17.69 10.76
C VAL A 312 -6.25 -16.67 11.59
N LEU A 313 -6.81 -16.23 12.72
CA LEU A 313 -6.14 -15.32 13.64
C LEU A 313 -6.41 -15.63 15.11
N GLY A 314 -5.50 -15.20 15.97
CA GLY A 314 -5.71 -15.22 17.42
C GLY A 314 -6.64 -14.10 17.85
N MET A 315 -7.69 -14.44 18.63
CA MET A 315 -8.64 -13.49 19.23
C MET A 315 -8.37 -13.38 20.73
N SER A 316 -7.65 -12.33 21.13
CA SER A 316 -7.32 -12.07 22.53
C SER A 316 -8.41 -11.29 23.29
N GLY A 317 -9.39 -10.73 22.58
CA GLY A 317 -10.34 -9.74 23.10
C GLY A 317 -9.73 -8.33 23.24
N GLY A 318 -8.46 -8.13 22.83
CA GLY A 318 -7.82 -6.82 22.74
C GLY A 318 -8.13 -6.12 21.41
N ILE A 319 -7.90 -4.81 21.37
CA ILE A 319 -8.25 -3.95 20.22
C ILE A 319 -7.57 -4.40 18.92
N ASP A 320 -6.29 -4.79 18.97
CA ASP A 320 -5.54 -5.18 17.76
C ASP A 320 -6.16 -6.40 17.09
N SER A 321 -6.46 -7.45 17.87
CA SER A 321 -7.11 -8.65 17.34
C SER A 321 -8.53 -8.38 16.83
N ALA A 322 -9.28 -7.48 17.47
CA ALA A 322 -10.62 -7.10 17.03
C ALA A 322 -10.58 -6.30 15.70
N VAL A 323 -9.65 -5.36 15.58
CA VAL A 323 -9.42 -4.60 14.33
C VAL A 323 -8.95 -5.52 13.19
N CYS A 324 -8.00 -6.44 13.47
CA CYS A 324 -7.56 -7.43 12.47
C CYS A 324 -8.70 -8.34 12.02
N ALA A 325 -9.58 -8.76 12.92
CA ALA A 325 -10.75 -9.59 12.59
C ALA A 325 -11.71 -8.83 11.66
N ALA A 326 -12.01 -7.57 11.95
CA ALA A 326 -12.87 -6.75 11.11
C ALA A 326 -12.27 -6.54 9.70
N ILE A 327 -10.97 -6.21 9.63
CA ILE A 327 -10.25 -6.07 8.35
C ILE A 327 -10.26 -7.39 7.57
N ALA A 328 -10.06 -8.54 8.24
CA ALA A 328 -10.09 -9.85 7.60
C ALA A 328 -11.48 -10.20 7.05
N CYS A 329 -12.55 -9.90 7.81
CA CYS A 329 -13.92 -10.11 7.36
C CYS A 329 -14.28 -9.22 6.16
N ASP A 330 -13.85 -7.95 6.16
CA ASP A 330 -14.04 -7.06 5.02
C ASP A 330 -13.27 -7.56 3.77
N ALA A 331 -12.06 -8.11 3.95
CA ALA A 331 -11.18 -8.52 2.86
C ALA A 331 -11.56 -9.86 2.20
N VAL A 332 -12.00 -10.88 2.96
CA VAL A 332 -12.24 -12.23 2.41
C VAL A 332 -13.64 -12.78 2.67
N GLY A 333 -14.51 -12.01 3.30
CA GLY A 333 -15.84 -12.44 3.77
C GLY A 333 -15.78 -13.16 5.13
N PRO A 334 -16.74 -12.91 6.05
CA PRO A 334 -16.73 -13.44 7.41
C PRO A 334 -16.78 -14.97 7.46
N GLU A 335 -17.41 -15.63 6.50
CA GLU A 335 -17.47 -17.09 6.36
C GLU A 335 -16.11 -17.75 6.09
N ASN A 336 -15.11 -16.96 5.70
CA ASN A 336 -13.75 -17.39 5.41
C ASN A 336 -12.76 -17.05 6.53
N VAL A 337 -13.23 -16.49 7.64
CA VAL A 337 -12.38 -16.08 8.77
C VAL A 337 -12.64 -16.95 10.00
N LEU A 338 -11.57 -17.51 10.56
CA LEU A 338 -11.60 -18.24 11.85
C LEU A 338 -10.84 -17.48 12.92
N GLY A 339 -11.51 -17.09 13.98
CA GLY A 339 -10.91 -16.61 15.23
C GLY A 339 -10.61 -17.74 16.20
N LEU A 340 -9.45 -17.71 16.85
CA LEU A 340 -9.06 -18.63 17.91
C LEU A 340 -8.88 -17.86 19.22
N ALA A 341 -9.84 -18.00 20.14
CA ALA A 341 -9.66 -17.56 21.52
C ALA A 341 -8.92 -18.64 22.31
N MET A 342 -7.73 -18.31 22.81
CA MET A 342 -6.82 -19.26 23.46
C MET A 342 -6.51 -18.83 24.89
N PRO A 343 -7.52 -18.92 25.82
CA PRO A 343 -7.33 -18.46 27.18
C PRO A 343 -6.30 -19.29 27.94
N SER A 344 -5.53 -18.61 28.80
CA SER A 344 -4.66 -19.21 29.81
C SER A 344 -5.25 -18.94 31.19
N ARG A 345 -4.57 -19.42 32.23
CA ARG A 345 -4.91 -19.12 33.66
C ARG A 345 -4.83 -17.62 34.01
N HIS A 346 -4.25 -16.80 33.15
CA HIS A 346 -4.08 -15.35 33.33
C HIS A 346 -5.06 -14.53 32.47
N SER A 347 -5.80 -15.18 31.57
CA SER A 347 -6.79 -14.50 30.74
C SER A 347 -8.02 -14.13 31.57
N SER A 348 -8.49 -12.90 31.43
CA SER A 348 -9.68 -12.41 32.06
C SER A 348 -10.96 -12.96 31.40
N ASP A 349 -12.03 -13.14 32.17
CA ASP A 349 -13.33 -13.52 31.59
C ASP A 349 -13.83 -12.46 30.59
N HIS A 350 -13.60 -11.19 30.88
CA HIS A 350 -13.95 -10.08 30.01
C HIS A 350 -13.29 -10.18 28.64
N SER A 351 -12.03 -10.62 28.52
CA SER A 351 -11.35 -10.78 27.25
C SER A 351 -11.99 -11.87 26.38
N ILE A 352 -12.48 -12.95 27.01
CA ILE A 352 -13.20 -13.99 26.28
C ILE A 352 -14.59 -13.49 25.85
N GLU A 353 -15.27 -12.70 26.66
CA GLU A 353 -16.57 -12.10 26.35
C GLU A 353 -16.42 -11.08 25.20
N ASP A 354 -15.40 -10.21 25.23
CA ASP A 354 -15.10 -9.25 24.16
C ASP A 354 -14.78 -9.97 22.84
N ALA A 355 -13.98 -11.05 22.87
CA ALA A 355 -13.68 -11.84 21.67
C ALA A 355 -14.94 -12.47 21.05
N LYS A 356 -15.86 -12.99 21.91
CA LYS A 356 -17.14 -13.54 21.47
C LYS A 356 -18.04 -12.45 20.85
N ALA A 357 -18.18 -11.32 21.54
CA ALA A 357 -19.01 -10.22 21.07
C ALA A 357 -18.53 -9.67 19.72
N THR A 358 -17.20 -9.52 19.54
CA THR A 358 -16.60 -9.13 18.27
C THR A 358 -16.89 -10.16 17.16
N ALA A 359 -16.69 -11.45 17.43
CA ALA A 359 -16.93 -12.49 16.44
C ALA A 359 -18.43 -12.60 16.06
N GLU A 360 -19.33 -12.45 17.01
CA GLU A 360 -20.79 -12.43 16.78
C GLU A 360 -21.19 -11.21 15.92
N ALA A 361 -20.69 -10.04 16.24
CA ALA A 361 -20.98 -8.82 15.49
C ALA A 361 -20.43 -8.83 14.06
N LEU A 362 -19.32 -9.53 13.83
CA LEU A 362 -18.72 -9.73 12.51
C LEU A 362 -19.26 -10.97 11.77
N GLU A 363 -20.13 -11.76 12.40
CA GLU A 363 -20.68 -13.02 11.85
C GLU A 363 -19.61 -14.05 11.45
N MET A 364 -18.45 -14.03 12.12
CA MET A 364 -17.33 -14.94 11.84
C MET A 364 -17.28 -16.14 12.80
N GLU A 365 -16.65 -17.24 12.37
CA GLU A 365 -16.42 -18.42 13.23
C GLU A 365 -15.42 -18.08 14.34
N LEU A 366 -15.77 -18.46 15.60
CA LEU A 366 -14.87 -18.39 16.75
C LEU A 366 -14.76 -19.75 17.44
N GLN A 367 -13.55 -20.22 17.67
CA GLN A 367 -13.26 -21.39 18.46
C GLN A 367 -12.52 -21.02 19.75
N ILE A 368 -12.90 -21.64 20.85
CA ILE A 368 -12.25 -21.45 22.16
C ILE A 368 -11.37 -22.66 22.43
N LEU A 369 -10.05 -22.45 22.52
CA LEU A 369 -9.03 -23.48 22.73
C LEU A 369 -8.17 -23.14 23.94
N PRO A 370 -8.56 -23.54 25.18
CA PRO A 370 -7.78 -23.28 26.38
C PRO A 370 -6.38 -23.92 26.29
N ILE A 371 -5.33 -23.15 26.65
CA ILE A 371 -3.94 -23.62 26.54
C ILE A 371 -3.38 -24.22 27.86
N ASN A 372 -4.13 -24.30 28.92
CA ASN A 372 -3.64 -24.64 30.26
C ASN A 372 -2.92 -26.00 30.32
N GLU A 373 -3.48 -27.06 29.73
CA GLU A 373 -2.89 -28.41 29.73
C GLU A 373 -1.57 -28.43 28.94
N ILE A 374 -1.55 -27.84 27.73
CA ILE A 374 -0.36 -27.77 26.92
C ILE A 374 0.71 -26.94 27.62
N HIS A 375 0.34 -25.81 28.20
CA HIS A 375 1.25 -24.94 28.94
C HIS A 375 1.88 -25.67 30.14
N SER A 376 1.08 -26.38 30.95
CA SER A 376 1.58 -27.18 32.09
C SER A 376 2.55 -28.26 31.63
N SER A 377 2.24 -29.00 30.56
CA SER A 377 3.11 -30.04 30.02
C SER A 377 4.47 -29.50 29.54
N VAL A 378 4.47 -28.33 28.91
CA VAL A 378 5.72 -27.70 28.46
C VAL A 378 6.49 -27.09 29.64
N ASP A 379 5.80 -26.50 30.64
CA ASP A 379 6.41 -26.01 31.88
C ASP A 379 7.16 -27.15 32.60
N GLU A 380 6.53 -28.31 32.76
CA GLU A 380 7.13 -29.51 33.36
C GLU A 380 8.35 -30.01 32.57
N THR A 381 8.26 -30.00 31.23
CA THR A 381 9.34 -30.47 30.37
C THR A 381 10.57 -29.56 30.47
N LEU A 382 10.35 -28.25 30.61
CA LEU A 382 11.40 -27.21 30.67
C LEU A 382 11.68 -26.72 32.10
N GLU A 383 11.21 -27.42 33.15
CA GLU A 383 11.28 -26.97 34.54
C GLU A 383 12.66 -26.46 34.94
N LYS A 384 13.70 -27.23 34.64
CA LYS A 384 15.10 -26.87 34.98
C LYS A 384 15.60 -25.61 34.29
N GLU A 385 15.18 -25.39 33.05
CA GLU A 385 15.58 -24.24 32.22
C GLU A 385 14.78 -23.00 32.63
N LEU A 386 13.51 -23.15 33.00
CA LEU A 386 12.63 -22.06 33.38
C LEU A 386 12.89 -21.55 34.81
N ASP A 387 13.49 -22.36 35.68
CA ASP A 387 13.89 -21.96 37.03
C ASP A 387 15.12 -21.04 37.06
N SER A 388 15.80 -20.87 35.94
CA SER A 388 17.04 -20.06 35.79
C SER A 388 16.83 -18.54 35.90
N GLY A 389 15.62 -18.04 36.13
CA GLY A 389 15.39 -16.67 36.61
C GLY A 389 14.93 -15.64 35.57
N TYR A 390 14.69 -16.01 34.32
CA TYR A 390 14.12 -15.09 33.33
C TYR A 390 12.58 -15.20 33.26
N ALA A 391 11.85 -14.35 33.98
CA ALA A 391 10.37 -14.32 33.98
C ALA A 391 9.78 -14.24 32.56
N VAL A 392 10.38 -13.46 31.69
CA VAL A 392 9.99 -13.30 30.26
C VAL A 392 10.01 -14.64 29.50
N ALA A 393 10.77 -15.65 29.93
CA ALA A 393 10.79 -16.95 29.27
C ALA A 393 9.44 -17.68 29.41
N LYS A 394 8.80 -17.59 30.59
CA LYS A 394 7.49 -18.18 30.86
C LYS A 394 6.36 -17.47 30.11
N GLU A 395 6.44 -16.15 30.02
CA GLU A 395 5.48 -15.35 29.23
C GLU A 395 5.58 -15.71 27.74
N ASN A 396 6.78 -15.70 27.17
CA ASN A 396 7.04 -16.04 25.78
C ASN A 396 6.60 -17.46 25.41
N LEU A 397 6.62 -18.40 26.37
CA LEU A 397 6.17 -19.76 26.15
C LEU A 397 4.67 -19.81 25.82
N GLN A 398 3.85 -19.05 26.54
CA GLN A 398 2.40 -18.96 26.27
C GLN A 398 2.14 -18.39 24.86
N SER A 399 2.85 -17.33 24.47
CA SER A 399 2.72 -16.75 23.13
C SER A 399 3.09 -17.77 22.04
N ARG A 400 4.18 -18.56 22.23
CA ARG A 400 4.58 -19.60 21.27
C ARG A 400 3.61 -20.76 21.17
N ILE A 401 3.00 -21.18 22.29
CA ILE A 401 1.94 -22.21 22.28
C ILE A 401 0.77 -21.70 21.44
N ARG A 402 0.30 -20.47 21.66
CA ARG A 402 -0.75 -19.85 20.84
C ARG A 402 -0.37 -19.78 19.38
N GLY A 403 0.84 -19.33 19.05
CA GLY A 403 1.34 -19.30 17.68
C GLY A 403 1.33 -20.68 17.02
N THR A 404 1.70 -21.75 17.75
CA THR A 404 1.65 -23.13 17.25
C THR A 404 0.22 -23.55 16.92
N LEU A 405 -0.76 -23.22 17.77
CA LEU A 405 -2.18 -23.55 17.54
C LEU A 405 -2.75 -22.80 16.34
N VAL A 406 -2.45 -21.50 16.22
CA VAL A 406 -2.87 -20.69 15.05
C VAL A 406 -2.32 -21.28 13.76
N MET A 407 -1.03 -21.57 13.69
CA MET A 407 -0.40 -22.16 12.50
C MET A 407 -0.93 -23.56 12.20
N GLY A 408 -1.17 -24.36 13.22
CA GLY A 408 -1.77 -25.71 13.07
C GLY A 408 -3.18 -25.65 12.48
N ALA A 409 -4.01 -24.75 12.97
CA ALA A 409 -5.37 -24.53 12.45
C ALA A 409 -5.35 -23.98 11.02
N ALA A 410 -4.46 -23.02 10.73
CA ALA A 410 -4.29 -22.45 9.39
C ALA A 410 -3.91 -23.55 8.37
N ASN A 411 -2.91 -24.38 8.68
CA ASN A 411 -2.50 -25.49 7.83
C ASN A 411 -3.63 -26.52 7.62
N ALA A 412 -4.36 -26.86 8.69
CA ALA A 412 -5.45 -27.83 8.61
C ALA A 412 -6.62 -27.36 7.74
N ARG A 413 -6.82 -26.04 7.61
CA ARG A 413 -7.91 -25.42 6.84
C ARG A 413 -7.49 -24.92 5.46
N GLY A 414 -6.21 -25.03 5.09
CA GLY A 414 -5.67 -24.41 3.87
C GLY A 414 -5.85 -22.87 3.91
N ALA A 415 -5.63 -22.28 5.07
CA ALA A 415 -5.81 -20.86 5.34
C ALA A 415 -4.46 -20.17 5.60
N MET A 416 -4.43 -18.85 5.48
CA MET A 416 -3.31 -18.04 5.95
C MET A 416 -3.55 -17.61 7.41
N ALA A 417 -2.53 -17.74 8.25
CA ALA A 417 -2.52 -17.08 9.56
C ALA A 417 -2.15 -15.60 9.39
N ILE A 418 -2.80 -14.68 10.11
CA ILE A 418 -2.38 -13.28 10.18
C ILE A 418 -1.88 -12.93 11.58
N ALA A 419 -0.82 -12.11 11.62
CA ALA A 419 -0.27 -11.54 12.85
C ALA A 419 -1.01 -10.25 13.21
N THR A 420 -1.27 -10.04 14.52
CA THR A 420 -2.07 -8.91 14.99
C THR A 420 -1.26 -7.78 15.63
N GLY A 421 0.09 -7.88 15.62
CA GLY A 421 0.99 -6.88 16.19
C GLY A 421 0.98 -5.57 15.40
N ASN A 422 1.07 -4.44 16.10
CA ASN A 422 1.11 -3.09 15.54
C ASN A 422 2.54 -2.51 15.51
N LYS A 423 2.74 -1.38 14.81
CA LYS A 423 4.05 -0.73 14.61
C LYS A 423 4.73 -0.34 15.93
N SER A 424 3.97 0.14 16.93
CA SER A 424 4.53 0.56 18.23
C SER A 424 5.11 -0.63 19.00
N GLU A 425 4.38 -1.75 19.06
CA GLU A 425 4.83 -2.99 19.67
C GLU A 425 6.06 -3.56 18.96
N LEU A 426 6.04 -3.60 17.63
CA LEU A 426 7.15 -4.05 16.79
C LEU A 426 8.38 -3.16 16.94
N ALA A 427 8.21 -1.83 17.05
CA ALA A 427 9.28 -0.89 17.31
C ALA A 427 9.98 -1.19 18.64
N MET A 428 9.20 -1.38 19.70
CA MET A 428 9.71 -1.62 21.05
C MET A 428 10.15 -3.07 21.28
N GLY A 429 9.93 -3.96 20.30
CA GLY A 429 10.17 -5.40 20.46
C GLY A 429 9.27 -6.03 21.51
N TYR A 430 8.12 -5.43 21.78
CA TYR A 430 7.08 -5.95 22.67
C TYR A 430 6.23 -6.98 21.92
N CYS A 431 6.91 -8.01 21.47
CA CYS A 431 6.39 -9.10 20.66
C CYS A 431 7.28 -10.34 20.84
N THR A 432 6.75 -11.52 20.55
CA THR A 432 7.44 -12.80 20.74
C THR A 432 7.71 -13.47 19.40
N LEU A 433 9.00 -13.70 19.10
CA LEU A 433 9.42 -14.51 17.95
C LEU A 433 8.76 -15.89 18.01
N TYR A 434 8.15 -16.29 16.87
CA TYR A 434 7.44 -17.58 16.76
C TYR A 434 6.22 -17.71 17.66
N GLY A 435 5.70 -16.60 18.17
CA GLY A 435 4.48 -16.51 18.97
C GLY A 435 3.44 -15.64 18.28
N ASP A 436 3.20 -14.45 18.80
CA ASP A 436 2.28 -13.43 18.25
C ASP A 436 2.75 -12.81 16.92
N MET A 437 4.04 -12.99 16.58
CA MET A 437 4.60 -12.60 15.27
C MET A 437 4.36 -13.64 14.16
N ASN A 438 3.72 -14.79 14.45
CA ASN A 438 3.43 -15.82 13.47
C ASN A 438 2.30 -15.37 12.53
N GLY A 439 2.57 -15.41 11.23
CA GLY A 439 1.60 -15.09 10.20
C GLY A 439 2.22 -14.98 8.82
N GLY A 440 1.38 -14.97 7.79
CA GLY A 440 1.76 -14.67 6.40
C GLY A 440 1.57 -13.19 6.06
N TYR A 441 0.82 -12.44 6.88
CA TYR A 441 0.58 -11.01 6.71
C TYR A 441 0.25 -10.35 8.06
N ALA A 442 0.61 -9.09 8.24
CA ALA A 442 0.37 -8.30 9.46
C ALA A 442 -0.39 -7.00 9.12
N PRO A 443 -1.74 -7.01 9.12
CA PRO A 443 -2.54 -5.85 8.68
C PRO A 443 -2.23 -4.55 9.43
N LEU A 444 -1.83 -4.64 10.71
CA LEU A 444 -1.51 -3.50 11.56
C LEU A 444 0.00 -3.20 11.67
N GLY A 445 0.86 -3.95 10.95
CA GLY A 445 2.31 -3.91 11.14
C GLY A 445 2.96 -2.54 10.89
N ASP A 446 2.28 -1.64 10.16
CA ASP A 446 2.73 -0.26 9.91
C ASP A 446 1.79 0.81 10.52
N LEU A 447 0.86 0.43 11.38
CA LEU A 447 0.01 1.34 12.16
C LEU A 447 0.55 1.51 13.58
N TYR A 448 0.74 2.75 14.03
CA TYR A 448 0.99 3.02 15.45
C TYR A 448 -0.24 2.66 16.30
N LYS A 449 -0.04 2.34 17.57
CA LYS A 449 -1.15 1.97 18.47
C LYS A 449 -2.25 3.03 18.51
N THR A 450 -1.88 4.30 18.51
CA THR A 450 -2.84 5.41 18.45
C THR A 450 -3.64 5.41 17.16
N GLU A 451 -3.05 5.02 16.04
CA GLU A 451 -3.72 4.87 14.74
C GLU A 451 -4.66 3.66 14.70
N VAL A 452 -4.30 2.56 15.40
CA VAL A 452 -5.21 1.41 15.54
C VAL A 452 -6.53 1.83 16.20
N TYR A 453 -6.48 2.73 17.19
CA TYR A 453 -7.71 3.28 17.79
C TYR A 453 -8.51 4.15 16.81
N GLU A 454 -7.85 4.91 15.92
CA GLU A 454 -8.56 5.67 14.88
C GLU A 454 -9.22 4.74 13.85
N VAL A 455 -8.55 3.67 13.46
CA VAL A 455 -9.13 2.62 12.58
C VAL A 455 -10.30 1.92 13.26
N ALA A 456 -10.18 1.57 14.55
CA ALA A 456 -11.28 0.98 15.32
C ALA A 456 -12.53 1.88 15.38
N LYS A 457 -12.35 3.19 15.56
CA LYS A 457 -13.45 4.17 15.49
C LYS A 457 -14.07 4.21 14.09
N ALA A 458 -13.25 4.13 13.04
CA ALA A 458 -13.73 4.10 11.65
C ALA A 458 -14.54 2.83 11.36
N ILE A 459 -14.11 1.66 11.84
CA ILE A 459 -14.86 0.40 11.75
C ILE A 459 -16.21 0.56 12.43
N ASN A 460 -16.23 1.02 13.68
CA ASN A 460 -17.47 1.17 14.44
C ASN A 460 -18.41 2.22 13.84
N SER A 461 -17.88 3.24 13.13
CA SER A 461 -18.70 4.27 12.48
C SER A 461 -19.47 3.77 11.25
N LYS A 462 -19.05 2.65 10.66
CA LYS A 462 -19.77 1.99 9.55
C LYS A 462 -20.98 1.18 10.03
N ALA A 463 -21.01 0.78 11.30
CA ALA A 463 -22.08 -0.03 11.87
C ALA A 463 -23.20 0.87 12.37
N GLU A 464 -24.42 0.72 11.82
CA GLU A 464 -25.62 1.45 12.29
C GLU A 464 -26.07 0.99 13.69
N ASN A 465 -26.00 -0.32 13.94
CA ASN A 465 -26.35 -0.95 15.20
C ASN A 465 -25.36 -2.09 15.47
N ASN A 466 -24.97 -2.33 16.69
CA ASN A 466 -24.05 -3.40 17.08
C ASN A 466 -22.63 -3.22 16.53
N PRO A 467 -21.86 -2.21 17.00
CA PRO A 467 -20.50 -1.99 16.56
C PRO A 467 -19.61 -3.21 16.89
N PRO A 468 -18.79 -3.70 15.94
CA PRO A 468 -18.04 -4.94 16.12
C PRO A 468 -16.94 -4.85 17.18
N ILE A 469 -16.43 -3.65 17.47
CA ILE A 469 -15.43 -3.44 18.51
C ILE A 469 -16.14 -2.86 19.73
N THR A 470 -16.22 -3.65 20.81
CA THR A 470 -16.99 -3.31 22.00
C THR A 470 -16.42 -2.06 22.70
N GLU A 471 -17.26 -1.35 23.47
CA GLU A 471 -16.80 -0.24 24.31
C GLU A 471 -15.77 -0.70 25.35
N SER A 472 -15.92 -1.91 25.89
CA SER A 472 -14.94 -2.55 26.78
C SER A 472 -13.57 -2.64 26.09
N THR A 473 -13.52 -3.17 24.86
CA THR A 473 -12.29 -3.28 24.06
C THR A 473 -11.67 -1.92 23.76
N MET A 474 -12.49 -0.91 23.48
CA MET A 474 -12.05 0.47 23.19
C MET A 474 -11.48 1.21 24.41
N THR A 475 -11.89 0.86 25.62
CA THR A 475 -11.60 1.65 26.83
C THR A 475 -10.65 0.97 27.81
N LYS A 476 -10.55 -0.38 27.77
CA LYS A 476 -9.64 -1.10 28.65
C LYS A 476 -8.17 -0.81 28.36
N ALA A 477 -7.35 -0.79 29.39
CA ALA A 477 -5.91 -0.63 29.23
C ALA A 477 -5.32 -1.78 28.39
N PRO A 478 -4.45 -1.50 27.41
CA PRO A 478 -3.76 -2.54 26.66
C PRO A 478 -2.96 -3.48 27.55
N SER A 479 -3.05 -4.80 27.27
CA SER A 479 -2.34 -5.83 28.02
C SER A 479 -2.10 -7.07 27.17
N ALA A 480 -0.94 -7.69 27.31
CA ALA A 480 -0.63 -8.98 26.71
C ALA A 480 -1.25 -10.17 27.46
N GLU A 481 -1.77 -9.98 28.69
CA GLU A 481 -2.36 -11.02 29.57
C GLU A 481 -1.51 -12.30 29.74
N LEU A 482 -0.19 -12.13 29.82
CA LEU A 482 0.78 -13.23 29.99
C LEU A 482 1.17 -13.43 31.48
N ALA A 483 0.89 -12.44 32.33
CA ALA A 483 1.11 -12.44 33.77
C ALA A 483 -0.11 -11.84 34.50
N PRO A 484 -0.25 -12.09 35.84
CA PRO A 484 -1.34 -11.50 36.62
C PRO A 484 -1.31 -9.96 36.56
N ASP A 485 -2.49 -9.34 36.38
CA ASP A 485 -2.70 -7.88 36.39
C ASP A 485 -1.76 -7.06 35.46
N GLN A 486 -1.15 -7.72 34.47
CA GLN A 486 -0.20 -7.12 33.55
C GLN A 486 -0.85 -6.01 32.71
N LYS A 487 -0.12 -4.90 32.52
CA LYS A 487 -0.46 -3.83 31.57
C LYS A 487 0.76 -3.51 30.70
N ASP A 488 0.52 -3.06 29.49
CA ASP A 488 1.61 -2.62 28.59
C ASP A 488 2.43 -1.48 29.21
N GLU A 489 1.77 -0.58 29.96
CA GLU A 489 2.41 0.54 30.66
C GLU A 489 3.38 0.12 31.78
N ASP A 490 3.36 -1.15 32.22
CA ASP A 490 4.37 -1.68 33.13
C ASP A 490 5.76 -1.77 32.47
N ASN A 491 5.78 -1.86 31.13
CA ASN A 491 6.99 -2.08 30.34
C ASN A 491 7.22 -1.01 29.25
N LEU A 492 6.21 -0.22 28.90
CA LEU A 492 6.22 0.79 27.85
C LEU A 492 5.72 2.13 28.39
N PRO A 493 6.20 3.26 27.86
CA PRO A 493 5.53 4.54 28.07
C PRO A 493 4.08 4.48 27.52
N PRO A 494 3.15 5.30 28.02
CA PRO A 494 1.84 5.46 27.39
C PRO A 494 1.96 5.70 25.89
N TYR A 495 1.16 5.02 25.08
CA TYR A 495 1.27 5.09 23.62
C TYR A 495 1.10 6.52 23.05
N THR A 496 0.32 7.36 23.74
CA THR A 496 0.20 8.81 23.39
C THR A 496 1.50 9.57 23.53
N VAL A 497 2.48 9.05 24.28
CA VAL A 497 3.83 9.61 24.44
C VAL A 497 4.84 8.87 23.56
N LEU A 498 4.70 7.55 23.47
CA LEU A 498 5.60 6.67 22.73
C LEU A 498 5.53 6.92 21.22
N ASP A 499 4.31 6.90 20.66
CA ASP A 499 4.09 6.95 19.21
C ASP A 499 4.65 8.21 18.55
N PRO A 500 4.44 9.43 19.10
CA PRO A 500 5.05 10.64 18.53
C PRO A 500 6.59 10.61 18.51
N ILE A 501 7.23 10.00 19.52
CA ILE A 501 8.70 9.86 19.56
C ILE A 501 9.19 8.89 18.50
N LEU A 502 8.47 7.78 18.31
CA LEU A 502 8.78 6.80 17.28
C LEU A 502 8.56 7.37 15.88
N GLU A 503 7.45 8.06 15.64
CA GLU A 503 7.14 8.72 14.37
C GLU A 503 8.22 9.75 14.00
N ASP A 504 8.59 10.64 14.93
CA ASP A 504 9.63 11.65 14.72
C ASP A 504 10.95 10.99 14.28
N TRP A 505 11.37 9.91 14.96
CA TRP A 505 12.62 9.24 14.64
C TRP A 505 12.55 8.37 13.39
N ILE A 506 11.55 7.52 13.28
CA ILE A 506 11.45 6.52 12.22
C ILE A 506 11.18 7.20 10.87
N GLU A 507 10.23 8.13 10.85
CA GLU A 507 9.72 8.69 9.60
C GLU A 507 10.36 10.03 9.21
N ARG A 508 10.72 10.85 10.20
CA ARG A 508 11.26 12.21 9.96
C ARG A 508 12.75 12.33 10.27
N GLY A 509 13.36 11.33 10.91
CA GLY A 509 14.75 11.39 11.35
C GLY A 509 15.01 12.43 12.44
N ILE A 510 13.96 12.90 13.12
CA ILE A 510 14.03 13.92 14.17
C ILE A 510 14.35 13.23 15.51
N ARG A 511 15.37 13.72 16.19
CA ARG A 511 15.78 13.25 17.52
C ARG A 511 15.70 14.40 18.51
N ASN A 512 14.69 14.37 19.36
CA ASN A 512 14.53 15.32 20.45
C ASN A 512 15.19 14.74 21.71
N PRO A 513 16.41 15.15 22.09
CA PRO A 513 17.17 14.51 23.15
C PRO A 513 16.49 14.62 24.52
N SER A 514 16.16 13.49 25.12
CA SER A 514 15.70 13.39 26.51
C SER A 514 16.06 12.01 27.04
N PRO A 515 16.18 11.79 28.36
CA PRO A 515 16.40 10.44 28.90
C PRO A 515 15.35 9.43 28.44
N LEU A 516 14.09 9.85 28.28
CA LEU A 516 13.01 9.00 27.78
C LEU A 516 13.23 8.63 26.31
N THR A 517 13.51 9.61 25.44
CA THR A 517 13.80 9.38 24.01
C THR A 517 14.98 8.44 23.84
N GLU A 518 16.07 8.67 24.57
CA GLU A 518 17.27 7.81 24.50
C GLU A 518 16.95 6.37 24.92
N GLY A 519 16.14 6.15 25.96
CA GLY A 519 15.69 4.83 26.39
C GLY A 519 14.85 4.13 25.31
N ILE A 520 13.90 4.85 24.69
CA ILE A 520 13.06 4.34 23.60
C ILE A 520 13.92 3.95 22.39
N LEU A 521 14.80 4.83 21.94
CA LEU A 521 15.65 4.57 20.77
C LEU A 521 16.65 3.44 21.01
N SER A 522 17.23 3.34 22.22
CA SER A 522 18.08 2.21 22.60
C SER A 522 17.34 0.89 22.51
N ARG A 523 16.09 0.84 23.01
CA ARG A 523 15.26 -0.36 22.96
C ARG A 523 14.82 -0.67 21.52
N LEU A 524 14.46 0.33 20.72
CA LEU A 524 14.18 0.18 19.29
C LEU A 524 15.35 -0.53 18.58
N HIS A 525 16.58 -0.05 18.77
CA HIS A 525 17.76 -0.63 18.11
C HIS A 525 18.09 -2.04 18.62
N ALA A 526 17.96 -2.30 19.92
CA ALA A 526 18.25 -3.61 20.51
C ALA A 526 17.30 -4.72 19.98
N ASN A 527 16.11 -4.36 19.53
CA ASN A 527 15.11 -5.30 19.02
C ASN A 527 15.06 -5.42 17.50
N GLU A 528 16.04 -4.88 16.77
CA GLU A 528 16.09 -4.98 15.30
C GLU A 528 16.00 -6.42 14.79
N HIS A 529 16.62 -7.37 15.49
CA HIS A 529 16.60 -8.79 15.14
C HIS A 529 15.19 -9.39 15.08
N LYS A 530 14.22 -8.86 15.84
CA LYS A 530 12.83 -9.30 15.78
C LYS A 530 12.17 -8.81 14.50
N ARG A 531 12.42 -7.57 14.10
CA ARG A 531 11.82 -6.97 12.89
C ARG A 531 12.28 -7.64 11.58
N TRP A 532 13.44 -8.28 11.58
CA TRP A 532 13.89 -9.12 10.46
C TRP A 532 13.09 -10.43 10.31
N GLN A 533 12.23 -10.76 11.27
CA GLN A 533 11.35 -11.92 11.25
C GLN A 533 9.89 -11.52 10.96
N LEU A 534 9.61 -10.27 10.60
CA LEU A 534 8.26 -9.81 10.30
C LEU A 534 7.77 -10.42 8.99
N CYS A 535 6.48 -10.82 8.98
CA CYS A 535 5.77 -11.06 7.75
C CYS A 535 5.46 -9.72 7.03
N PRO A 536 5.11 -9.74 5.74
CA PRO A 536 4.67 -8.55 5.02
C PRO A 536 3.57 -7.80 5.75
N ALA A 537 3.62 -6.46 5.68
CA ALA A 537 2.62 -5.57 6.25
C ALA A 537 2.32 -4.46 5.25
N PRO A 538 1.05 -4.00 5.13
CA PRO A 538 0.69 -2.92 4.23
C PRO A 538 1.38 -1.63 4.68
N ARG A 539 2.13 -1.02 3.79
CA ARG A 539 2.78 0.25 4.06
C ARG A 539 1.78 1.39 4.01
N VAL A 540 1.59 2.07 5.13
CA VAL A 540 0.69 3.23 5.25
C VAL A 540 1.39 4.48 5.77
N SER A 541 2.59 4.33 6.33
CA SER A 541 3.41 5.41 6.84
C SER A 541 4.50 5.83 5.84
N ASN A 542 5.12 6.96 6.10
CA ASN A 542 6.24 7.44 5.28
C ASN A 542 7.44 6.47 5.30
N ARG A 543 7.61 5.70 6.39
CA ARG A 543 8.67 4.71 6.53
C ARG A 543 8.23 3.49 7.33
N ALA A 544 7.90 2.42 6.63
CA ALA A 544 7.51 1.12 7.21
C ALA A 544 8.72 0.26 7.56
N PHE A 545 8.56 -0.64 8.55
CA PHE A 545 9.51 -1.73 8.77
C PHE A 545 9.53 -2.68 7.57
N GLY A 546 10.65 -3.38 7.38
CA GLY A 546 10.88 -4.22 6.19
C GLY A 546 11.72 -3.48 5.16
N GLN A 547 11.26 -3.36 3.92
CA GLN A 547 12.06 -2.81 2.81
C GLN A 547 12.44 -1.32 2.98
N GLY A 548 11.58 -0.52 3.57
CA GLY A 548 11.82 0.90 3.88
C GLY A 548 12.74 1.15 5.08
N TRP A 549 13.02 0.12 5.87
CA TRP A 549 13.82 0.21 7.10
C TRP A 549 15.03 -0.72 7.05
N ARG A 550 16.19 -0.19 6.68
CA ARG A 550 17.42 -0.98 6.43
C ARG A 550 18.48 -0.78 7.53
N GLN A 551 18.12 -1.12 8.77
CA GLN A 551 19.07 -1.04 9.90
C GLN A 551 19.93 -2.32 10.00
N PRO A 552 21.25 -2.19 10.23
CA PRO A 552 22.11 -3.36 10.38
C PRO A 552 21.86 -4.07 11.72
N LEU A 553 21.78 -5.42 11.70
CA LEU A 553 21.60 -6.26 12.88
C LEU A 553 22.85 -6.25 13.78
N ALA A 554 24.00 -6.52 13.18
CA ALA A 554 25.28 -6.60 13.91
C ALA A 554 25.89 -5.20 14.06
N SER A 555 25.24 -4.35 14.85
CA SER A 555 25.73 -3.00 15.14
C SER A 555 25.76 -2.73 16.64
N ARG A 556 26.69 -1.88 17.06
CA ARG A 556 26.73 -1.32 18.42
C ARG A 556 26.32 0.15 18.33
N ARG A 557 25.27 0.54 19.05
CA ARG A 557 24.78 1.92 19.13
C ARG A 557 24.54 2.33 20.57
#